data_0d22738a353efa9cd2453a2a374a93df
#
_entry.id   0d22738a353efa9cd2453a2a374a93df
#
_cell.length_a   1.000
_cell.length_b   1.000
_cell.length_c   1.000
_cell.angle_alpha   90.00
_cell.angle_beta   90.00
_cell.angle_gamma   90.00
#
_symmetry.space_group_name_H-M   'P 1'
#
loop_
_entity.id
_entity.type
_entity.pdbx_description
1 polymer ?
#
loop_
_entity_poly.entity_id
_entity_poly.type
_entity_poly.pdbx_seq_one_letter_code
_entity_poly.pdbx_strand_id
1 'polypeptide(L)'
;MKENNIKKVLLLGSGALKIGEAGEFDYSGSQALKALKEEGIYTVLINPNIATVQTSEGVADQIYFLPVTPYFVEKVIEKERPDGIMLAFGGQTALNCGVSLYKDKIFEKYGVTVLGTPVQAIIDTEDREIFVQKLNEIDVKTIKSEAVENAADARRAARELGYPVIVRAAYALGGLGSGFCDNEEELNVLVEKAFSFSPQVLVEKSLKGWKEVEYEVVRDRFDNCITVCNMENFDPLGIHTGESIVIAPSQTLSNTDYHKLRELAIRIIRHIGIVGECNVQYAYDPMSEDYRVIEVNARLSRSSALASKATGYPLAFVAAKLGLGYGLFDLNNSVTKTTSAFFEPALDYVVCKIPRWDLGKFHGVDKELGSSMKSVGEVMAIGRTFEEAIQKGLRMIGQGMHGFVENKELVIADLDKALREQTDKRIFVKIGRAHV
;
A
#
# COMPACT_ATOMS: atom_id res chain seq x y z
N MET A 1 21.70 -5.98 -18.32
CA MET A 1 21.88 -5.12 -19.55
C MET A 1 20.55 -4.51 -19.93
N LYS A 2 20.52 -3.20 -20.16
CA LYS A 2 19.35 -2.44 -20.62
C LYS A 2 18.77 -3.08 -21.88
N GLU A 3 17.44 -3.12 -22.02
CA GLU A 3 16.78 -3.45 -23.29
C GLU A 3 17.05 -2.32 -24.30
N ASN A 4 17.94 -2.54 -25.23
CA ASN A 4 18.45 -1.50 -26.14
C ASN A 4 17.42 -0.91 -27.13
N ASN A 5 16.20 -1.45 -27.18
CA ASN A 5 15.18 -1.04 -28.14
C ASN A 5 14.14 -0.05 -27.59
N ILE A 6 14.16 0.27 -26.29
CA ILE A 6 13.20 1.18 -25.66
C ILE A 6 13.72 2.62 -25.74
N LYS A 7 13.04 3.45 -26.51
CA LYS A 7 13.36 4.88 -26.70
C LYS A 7 12.29 5.82 -26.19
N LYS A 8 11.03 5.37 -26.19
CA LYS A 8 9.88 6.14 -25.75
C LYS A 8 9.04 5.32 -24.78
N VAL A 9 8.74 5.84 -23.60
CA VAL A 9 7.96 5.17 -22.56
C VAL A 9 6.78 6.03 -22.15
N LEU A 10 5.61 5.40 -22.09
CA LEU A 10 4.40 5.95 -21.52
C LEU A 10 4.33 5.60 -20.04
N LEU A 11 4.20 6.60 -19.17
CA LEU A 11 3.94 6.44 -17.75
C LEU A 11 2.48 6.80 -17.44
N LEU A 12 1.78 5.91 -16.77
CA LEU A 12 0.46 6.20 -16.21
C LEU A 12 0.64 6.84 -14.83
N GLY A 13 0.20 8.08 -14.70
CA GLY A 13 0.24 8.81 -13.44
C GLY A 13 -0.84 8.39 -12.45
N SER A 14 -0.87 9.04 -11.29
CA SER A 14 -1.76 8.69 -10.17
C SER A 14 -3.25 8.96 -10.42
N GLY A 15 -3.59 9.65 -11.49
CA GLY A 15 -4.98 10.00 -11.80
C GLY A 15 -5.49 11.14 -10.93
N ALA A 16 -6.82 11.25 -10.81
CA ALA A 16 -7.47 12.22 -9.93
C ALA A 16 -7.20 11.83 -8.47
N LEU A 17 -6.68 12.79 -7.70
CA LEU A 17 -6.34 12.56 -6.29
C LEU A 17 -7.61 12.45 -5.44
N LYS A 18 -7.63 11.45 -4.59
CA LYS A 18 -8.61 11.30 -3.51
C LYS A 18 -7.98 11.71 -2.18
N ILE A 19 -8.81 12.03 -1.20
CA ILE A 19 -8.34 12.24 0.17
C ILE A 19 -7.51 11.04 0.59
N GLY A 20 -6.28 11.29 1.04
CA GLY A 20 -5.38 10.25 1.50
C GLY A 20 -4.49 9.58 0.45
N GLU A 21 -4.57 9.90 -0.84
CA GLU A 21 -3.78 9.27 -1.91
C GLU A 21 -2.72 10.18 -2.56
N ALA A 22 -2.55 11.41 -2.09
CA ALA A 22 -1.96 12.47 -2.88
C ALA A 22 -0.44 12.44 -3.08
N GLY A 23 0.33 12.38 -2.02
CA GLY A 23 1.76 12.73 -2.07
C GLY A 23 2.66 11.60 -2.55
N GLU A 24 2.35 10.39 -2.17
CA GLU A 24 3.23 9.23 -2.32
C GLU A 24 3.30 8.74 -3.76
N PHE A 25 2.16 8.75 -4.46
CA PHE A 25 2.12 8.40 -5.89
C PHE A 25 2.72 9.48 -6.76
N ASP A 26 2.65 10.76 -6.32
CA ASP A 26 3.34 11.85 -6.98
C ASP A 26 4.86 11.63 -6.94
N TYR A 27 5.40 11.30 -5.77
CA TYR A 27 6.81 10.95 -5.61
C TYR A 27 7.21 9.78 -6.52
N SER A 28 6.45 8.69 -6.52
CA SER A 28 6.78 7.49 -7.27
C SER A 28 6.87 7.74 -8.77
N GLY A 29 5.88 8.42 -9.35
CA GLY A 29 5.87 8.76 -10.77
C GLY A 29 6.99 9.75 -11.15
N SER A 30 7.25 10.75 -10.29
CA SER A 30 8.33 11.72 -10.52
C SER A 30 9.71 11.05 -10.54
N GLN A 31 9.95 10.10 -9.64
CA GLN A 31 11.21 9.33 -9.60
C GLN A 31 11.35 8.39 -10.80
N ALA A 32 10.24 7.79 -11.26
CA ALA A 32 10.25 6.99 -12.49
C ALA A 32 10.61 7.82 -13.72
N LEU A 33 9.97 8.99 -13.88
CA LEU A 33 10.29 9.92 -14.99
C LEU A 33 11.75 10.34 -14.95
N LYS A 34 12.29 10.66 -13.76
CA LYS A 34 13.71 10.98 -13.60
C LYS A 34 14.60 9.82 -14.03
N ALA A 35 14.31 8.59 -13.60
CA ALA A 35 15.09 7.40 -13.94
C ALA A 35 15.09 7.13 -15.45
N LEU A 36 13.95 7.32 -16.13
CA LEU A 36 13.82 7.16 -17.57
C LEU A 36 14.62 8.23 -18.32
N LYS A 37 14.54 9.48 -17.90
CA LYS A 37 15.28 10.61 -18.53
C LYS A 37 16.79 10.45 -18.39
N GLU A 38 17.29 9.97 -17.27
CA GLU A 38 18.72 9.66 -17.09
C GLU A 38 19.22 8.60 -18.10
N GLU A 39 18.32 7.74 -18.60
CA GLU A 39 18.62 6.76 -19.64
C GLU A 39 18.45 7.30 -21.06
N GLY A 40 18.12 8.58 -21.20
CA GLY A 40 17.88 9.22 -22.51
C GLY A 40 16.58 8.74 -23.17
N ILE A 41 15.61 8.27 -22.38
CA ILE A 41 14.31 7.81 -22.87
C ILE A 41 13.35 8.97 -22.93
N TYR A 42 12.66 9.13 -24.05
CA TYR A 42 11.59 10.10 -24.22
C TYR A 42 10.37 9.69 -23.38
N THR A 43 9.94 10.56 -22.50
CA THR A 43 8.91 10.27 -21.51
C THR A 43 7.57 10.90 -21.88
N VAL A 44 6.53 10.09 -21.94
CA VAL A 44 5.15 10.52 -22.10
C VAL A 44 4.38 10.24 -20.80
N LEU A 45 3.72 11.24 -20.26
CA LEU A 45 2.93 11.13 -19.02
C LEU A 45 1.46 11.39 -19.30
N ILE A 46 0.57 10.54 -18.76
CA ILE A 46 -0.86 10.83 -18.65
C ILE A 46 -1.17 11.06 -17.17
N ASN A 47 -1.61 12.26 -16.81
CA ASN A 47 -2.06 12.58 -15.46
C ASN A 47 -3.04 13.78 -15.51
N PRO A 48 -4.29 13.65 -15.06
CA PRO A 48 -5.25 14.75 -15.05
C PRO A 48 -4.97 15.83 -14.00
N ASN A 49 -4.09 15.55 -13.03
CA ASN A 49 -3.78 16.48 -11.95
C ASN A 49 -2.77 17.54 -12.41
N ILE A 50 -3.18 18.80 -12.35
CA ILE A 50 -2.34 19.95 -12.69
C ILE A 50 -1.47 20.45 -11.53
N ALA A 51 -1.73 19.95 -10.31
CA ALA A 51 -1.06 20.40 -9.08
C ALA A 51 -0.12 19.33 -8.52
N THR A 52 0.63 18.66 -9.38
CA THR A 52 1.59 17.62 -9.02
C THR A 52 2.96 17.91 -9.61
N VAL A 53 4.02 17.44 -8.94
CA VAL A 53 5.40 17.52 -9.46
C VAL A 53 5.53 16.78 -10.80
N GLN A 54 4.80 15.69 -10.99
CA GLN A 54 4.85 14.91 -12.23
C GLN A 54 4.50 15.75 -13.48
N THR A 55 3.54 16.66 -13.37
CA THR A 55 3.07 17.50 -14.47
C THR A 55 3.76 18.85 -14.53
N SER A 56 4.78 19.07 -13.70
CA SER A 56 5.61 20.27 -13.78
C SER A 56 6.46 20.29 -15.04
N GLU A 57 6.73 21.49 -15.56
CA GLU A 57 7.55 21.69 -16.75
C GLU A 57 8.92 21.03 -16.60
N GLY A 58 9.34 20.31 -17.63
CA GLY A 58 10.63 19.63 -17.68
C GLY A 58 10.72 18.32 -16.92
N VAL A 59 9.68 17.86 -16.21
CA VAL A 59 9.66 16.55 -15.54
C VAL A 59 9.42 15.43 -16.53
N ALA A 60 8.38 15.52 -17.36
CA ALA A 60 8.19 14.64 -18.53
C ALA A 60 8.42 15.43 -19.82
N ASP A 61 8.76 14.73 -20.90
CA ASP A 61 8.96 15.39 -22.22
C ASP A 61 7.62 15.75 -22.87
N GLN A 62 6.60 14.90 -22.69
CA GLN A 62 5.24 15.16 -23.15
C GLN A 62 4.24 14.83 -22.06
N ILE A 63 3.31 15.75 -21.78
CA ILE A 63 2.29 15.60 -20.76
C ILE A 63 0.90 15.67 -21.38
N TYR A 64 0.04 14.73 -21.00
CA TYR A 64 -1.37 14.68 -21.33
C TYR A 64 -2.21 14.83 -20.07
N PHE A 65 -2.91 15.95 -19.94
CA PHE A 65 -3.87 16.20 -18.84
C PHE A 65 -5.20 15.51 -19.12
N LEU A 66 -5.17 14.19 -19.15
CA LEU A 66 -6.31 13.33 -19.48
C LEU A 66 -6.56 12.33 -18.35
N PRO A 67 -7.81 11.87 -18.18
CA PRO A 67 -8.12 10.81 -17.25
C PRO A 67 -7.33 9.51 -17.58
N VAL A 68 -6.86 8.83 -16.55
CA VAL A 68 -6.21 7.52 -16.69
C VAL A 68 -7.28 6.44 -16.84
N THR A 69 -7.85 6.36 -18.04
CA THR A 69 -8.85 5.37 -18.43
C THR A 69 -8.44 4.67 -19.72
N PRO A 70 -8.91 3.43 -19.98
CA PRO A 70 -8.52 2.67 -21.18
C PRO A 70 -8.73 3.46 -22.48
N TYR A 71 -9.85 4.16 -22.60
CA TYR A 71 -10.15 4.95 -23.80
C TYR A 71 -9.11 6.04 -24.08
N PHE A 72 -8.78 6.88 -23.08
CA PHE A 72 -7.82 7.96 -23.28
C PHE A 72 -6.40 7.45 -23.42
N VAL A 73 -6.04 6.41 -22.65
CA VAL A 73 -4.70 5.80 -22.73
C VAL A 73 -4.48 5.17 -24.10
N GLU A 74 -5.47 4.46 -24.68
CA GLU A 74 -5.38 3.94 -26.04
C GLU A 74 -5.17 5.08 -27.06
N LYS A 75 -5.89 6.21 -26.94
CA LYS A 75 -5.71 7.35 -27.84
C LYS A 75 -4.33 7.97 -27.77
N VAL A 76 -3.73 8.01 -26.58
CA VAL A 76 -2.35 8.48 -26.42
C VAL A 76 -1.36 7.45 -27.00
N ILE A 77 -1.57 6.15 -26.78
CA ILE A 77 -0.75 5.09 -27.39
C ILE A 77 -0.81 5.18 -28.93
N GLU A 78 -2.02 5.36 -29.49
CA GLU A 78 -2.22 5.51 -30.94
C GLU A 78 -1.45 6.69 -31.51
N LYS A 79 -1.42 7.83 -30.81
CA LYS A 79 -0.74 9.05 -31.22
C LYS A 79 0.76 9.00 -31.01
N GLU A 80 1.21 8.60 -29.83
CA GLU A 80 2.60 8.69 -29.39
C GLU A 80 3.44 7.49 -29.80
N ARG A 81 2.83 6.33 -30.02
CA ARG A 81 3.52 5.08 -30.38
C ARG A 81 4.69 4.77 -29.47
N PRO A 82 4.47 4.68 -28.13
CA PRO A 82 5.55 4.36 -27.21
C PRO A 82 6.04 2.92 -27.43
N ASP A 83 7.33 2.68 -27.20
CA ASP A 83 7.90 1.33 -27.21
C ASP A 83 7.50 0.53 -25.97
N GLY A 84 7.32 1.23 -24.86
CA GLY A 84 6.96 0.62 -23.58
C GLY A 84 5.99 1.45 -22.75
N ILE A 85 5.35 0.77 -21.79
CA ILE A 85 4.44 1.36 -20.80
C ILE A 85 4.78 0.87 -19.39
N MET A 86 4.73 1.78 -18.41
CA MET A 86 4.90 1.47 -17.00
C MET A 86 3.58 1.65 -16.25
N LEU A 87 3.13 0.61 -15.54
CA LEU A 87 1.83 0.55 -14.85
C LEU A 87 1.93 0.73 -13.33
N ALA A 88 3.09 0.42 -12.72
CA ALA A 88 3.24 0.28 -11.28
C ALA A 88 3.43 1.61 -10.50
N PHE A 89 3.37 2.77 -11.16
CA PHE A 89 3.73 4.07 -10.56
C PHE A 89 2.56 5.02 -10.33
N GLY A 90 1.37 4.65 -10.80
CA GLY A 90 0.17 5.48 -10.73
C GLY A 90 -0.93 4.90 -9.81
N GLY A 91 -0.58 4.05 -8.86
CA GLY A 91 -1.51 3.45 -7.92
C GLY A 91 -2.49 2.47 -8.59
N GLN A 92 -3.58 2.18 -7.89
CA GLN A 92 -4.59 1.22 -8.33
C GLN A 92 -5.27 1.62 -9.65
N THR A 93 -5.49 2.91 -9.86
CA THR A 93 -6.08 3.42 -11.11
C THR A 93 -5.26 3.04 -12.33
N ALA A 94 -3.94 3.20 -12.27
CA ALA A 94 -3.04 2.85 -13.35
C ALA A 94 -2.99 1.33 -13.59
N LEU A 95 -2.94 0.52 -12.54
CA LEU A 95 -2.98 -0.94 -12.65
C LEU A 95 -4.26 -1.43 -13.31
N ASN A 96 -5.42 -0.99 -12.83
CA ASN A 96 -6.71 -1.39 -13.38
C ASN A 96 -6.85 -1.00 -14.86
N CYS A 97 -6.39 0.20 -15.22
CA CYS A 97 -6.34 0.65 -16.60
C CYS A 97 -5.44 -0.26 -17.46
N GLY A 98 -4.24 -0.59 -16.96
CA GLY A 98 -3.31 -1.49 -17.64
C GLY A 98 -3.86 -2.90 -17.85
N VAL A 99 -4.50 -3.47 -16.83
CA VAL A 99 -5.15 -4.79 -16.93
C VAL A 99 -6.27 -4.78 -17.97
N SER A 100 -7.10 -3.73 -18.02
CA SER A 100 -8.15 -3.59 -19.03
C SER A 100 -7.56 -3.53 -20.44
N LEU A 101 -6.57 -2.67 -20.68
CA LEU A 101 -5.89 -2.55 -21.97
C LEU A 101 -5.23 -3.86 -22.42
N TYR A 102 -4.69 -4.62 -21.48
CA TYR A 102 -4.12 -5.94 -21.76
C TYR A 102 -5.19 -6.94 -22.19
N LYS A 103 -6.33 -7.03 -21.47
CA LYS A 103 -7.46 -7.91 -21.81
C LYS A 103 -8.03 -7.57 -23.19
N ASP A 104 -8.08 -6.29 -23.54
CA ASP A 104 -8.55 -5.79 -24.84
C ASP A 104 -7.47 -5.88 -25.94
N LYS A 105 -6.29 -6.47 -25.64
CA LYS A 105 -5.17 -6.68 -26.57
C LYS A 105 -4.61 -5.39 -27.18
N ILE A 106 -4.77 -4.26 -26.50
CA ILE A 106 -4.30 -2.96 -27.00
C ILE A 106 -2.77 -2.91 -27.08
N PHE A 107 -2.06 -3.50 -26.13
CA PHE A 107 -0.60 -3.56 -26.14
C PHE A 107 -0.09 -4.37 -27.34
N GLU A 108 -0.70 -5.50 -27.67
CA GLU A 108 -0.37 -6.29 -28.84
C GLU A 108 -0.66 -5.51 -30.15
N LYS A 109 -1.85 -4.87 -30.22
CA LYS A 109 -2.30 -4.09 -31.38
C LYS A 109 -1.32 -3.00 -31.78
N TYR A 110 -0.70 -2.35 -30.80
CA TYR A 110 0.20 -1.22 -31.03
C TYR A 110 1.70 -1.57 -30.84
N GLY A 111 2.02 -2.82 -30.47
CA GLY A 111 3.39 -3.27 -30.25
C GLY A 111 4.05 -2.64 -29.01
N VAL A 112 3.28 -2.37 -27.97
CA VAL A 112 3.76 -1.75 -26.72
C VAL A 112 4.16 -2.83 -25.71
N THR A 113 5.39 -2.74 -25.19
CA THR A 113 5.89 -3.66 -24.17
C THR A 113 5.53 -3.14 -22.78
N VAL A 114 4.94 -3.99 -21.92
CA VAL A 114 4.76 -3.67 -20.50
C VAL A 114 6.11 -3.83 -19.79
N LEU A 115 6.58 -2.76 -19.16
CA LEU A 115 7.88 -2.67 -18.51
C LEU A 115 7.72 -2.88 -16.98
N GLY A 116 8.52 -3.77 -16.41
CA GLY A 116 8.46 -4.15 -15.00
C GLY A 116 7.61 -5.38 -14.78
N THR A 117 6.72 -5.32 -13.78
CA THR A 117 5.86 -6.44 -13.40
C THR A 117 4.95 -6.88 -14.56
N PRO A 118 4.97 -8.17 -14.95
CA PRO A 118 4.07 -8.70 -15.97
C PRO A 118 2.61 -8.51 -15.58
N VAL A 119 1.73 -8.23 -16.56
CA VAL A 119 0.30 -8.00 -16.27
C VAL A 119 -0.35 -9.22 -15.63
N GLN A 120 0.08 -10.44 -15.97
CA GLN A 120 -0.42 -11.65 -15.33
C GLN A 120 -0.12 -11.67 -13.84
N ALA A 121 1.09 -11.28 -13.40
CA ALA A 121 1.45 -11.17 -11.99
C ALA A 121 0.59 -10.11 -11.26
N ILE A 122 0.23 -9.02 -11.95
CA ILE A 122 -0.72 -8.03 -11.41
C ILE A 122 -2.12 -8.68 -11.22
N ILE A 123 -2.62 -9.41 -12.22
CA ILE A 123 -3.90 -10.12 -12.12
C ILE A 123 -3.88 -11.14 -10.98
N ASP A 124 -2.80 -11.89 -10.84
CA ASP A 124 -2.63 -12.91 -9.79
C ASP A 124 -2.63 -12.32 -8.37
N THR A 125 -2.25 -11.05 -8.21
CA THR A 125 -2.30 -10.37 -6.91
C THR A 125 -3.62 -9.65 -6.64
N GLU A 126 -4.30 -9.17 -7.68
CA GLU A 126 -5.53 -8.37 -7.55
C GLU A 126 -6.78 -9.24 -7.46
N ASP A 127 -6.79 -10.40 -8.13
CA ASP A 127 -7.89 -11.37 -8.04
C ASP A 127 -7.74 -12.21 -6.77
N ARG A 128 -8.71 -12.06 -5.86
CA ARG A 128 -8.66 -12.71 -4.53
C ARG A 128 -8.59 -14.23 -4.60
N GLU A 129 -9.33 -14.84 -5.51
CA GLU A 129 -9.38 -16.29 -5.65
C GLU A 129 -8.04 -16.82 -6.21
N ILE A 130 -7.55 -16.19 -7.27
CA ILE A 130 -6.26 -16.53 -7.88
C ILE A 130 -5.14 -16.32 -6.87
N PHE A 131 -5.16 -15.21 -6.12
CA PHE A 131 -4.17 -14.91 -5.10
C PHE A 131 -4.08 -15.99 -4.02
N VAL A 132 -5.23 -16.40 -3.48
CA VAL A 132 -5.28 -17.48 -2.48
C VAL A 132 -4.77 -18.79 -3.07
N GLN A 133 -5.16 -19.13 -4.32
CA GLN A 133 -4.68 -20.32 -5.02
C GLN A 133 -3.15 -20.29 -5.20
N LYS A 134 -2.60 -19.16 -5.66
CA LYS A 134 -1.15 -18.97 -5.82
C LYS A 134 -0.38 -19.14 -4.51
N LEU A 135 -0.87 -18.60 -3.42
CA LEU A 135 -0.21 -18.74 -2.13
C LEU A 135 -0.31 -20.17 -1.57
N ASN A 136 -1.41 -20.86 -1.82
CA ASN A 136 -1.56 -22.28 -1.46
C ASN A 136 -0.56 -23.18 -2.22
N GLU A 137 -0.20 -22.87 -3.47
CA GLU A 137 0.82 -23.60 -4.25
C GLU A 137 2.19 -23.67 -3.54
N ILE A 138 2.46 -22.72 -2.64
CA ILE A 138 3.71 -22.60 -1.88
C ILE A 138 3.53 -22.71 -0.36
N ASP A 139 2.42 -23.28 0.10
CA ASP A 139 2.09 -23.46 1.52
C ASP A 139 2.18 -22.16 2.35
N VAL A 140 1.73 -21.04 1.79
CA VAL A 140 1.66 -19.75 2.48
C VAL A 140 0.23 -19.50 2.95
N LYS A 141 0.10 -19.18 4.23
CA LYS A 141 -1.21 -18.99 4.88
C LYS A 141 -1.85 -17.66 4.48
N THR A 142 -3.08 -17.73 3.99
CA THR A 142 -3.95 -16.57 3.75
C THR A 142 -5.07 -16.49 4.78
N ILE A 143 -5.84 -15.41 4.76
CA ILE A 143 -7.04 -15.28 5.58
C ILE A 143 -8.06 -16.30 5.07
N LYS A 144 -8.60 -17.11 5.98
CA LYS A 144 -9.67 -18.05 5.63
C LYS A 144 -10.93 -17.27 5.26
N SER A 145 -11.44 -17.52 4.09
CA SER A 145 -12.62 -16.86 3.54
C SER A 145 -13.44 -17.81 2.70
N GLU A 146 -14.73 -17.53 2.59
CA GLU A 146 -15.66 -18.27 1.72
C GLU A 146 -16.55 -17.28 0.98
N ALA A 147 -16.63 -17.45 -0.34
CA ALA A 147 -17.56 -16.71 -1.18
C ALA A 147 -18.92 -17.38 -1.15
N VAL A 148 -19.98 -16.62 -0.87
CA VAL A 148 -21.34 -17.12 -0.71
C VAL A 148 -22.32 -16.29 -1.52
N GLU A 149 -23.42 -16.91 -1.97
CA GLU A 149 -24.43 -16.27 -2.82
C GLU A 149 -25.79 -16.14 -2.14
N ASN A 150 -25.90 -16.61 -0.90
CA ASN A 150 -27.13 -16.46 -0.08
C ASN A 150 -26.82 -16.41 1.41
N ALA A 151 -27.81 -15.93 2.18
CA ALA A 151 -27.68 -15.76 3.62
C ALA A 151 -27.53 -17.08 4.41
N ALA A 152 -28.05 -18.20 3.90
CA ALA A 152 -27.91 -19.49 4.58
C ALA A 152 -26.46 -19.98 4.52
N ASP A 153 -25.83 -19.88 3.37
CA ASP A 153 -24.41 -20.21 3.21
C ASP A 153 -23.51 -19.25 3.98
N ALA A 154 -23.85 -17.95 4.07
CA ALA A 154 -23.11 -16.99 4.88
C ALA A 154 -23.12 -17.39 6.38
N ARG A 155 -24.27 -17.81 6.91
CA ARG A 155 -24.34 -18.32 8.30
C ARG A 155 -23.53 -19.58 8.51
N ARG A 156 -23.58 -20.53 7.56
CA ARG A 156 -22.78 -21.76 7.64
C ARG A 156 -21.28 -21.40 7.65
N ALA A 157 -20.82 -20.60 6.67
CA ALA A 157 -19.43 -20.17 6.56
C ALA A 157 -18.96 -19.45 7.83
N ALA A 158 -19.76 -18.54 8.39
CA ALA A 158 -19.40 -17.83 9.60
C ALA A 158 -19.27 -18.76 10.83
N ARG A 159 -20.12 -19.78 10.94
CA ARG A 159 -20.01 -20.79 12.03
C ARG A 159 -18.77 -21.65 11.87
N GLU A 160 -18.41 -22.05 10.65
CA GLU A 160 -17.21 -22.85 10.35
C GLU A 160 -15.92 -22.04 10.55
N LEU A 161 -15.90 -20.75 10.18
CA LEU A 161 -14.78 -19.85 10.42
C LEU A 161 -14.64 -19.46 11.89
N GLY A 162 -15.76 -19.46 12.63
CA GLY A 162 -15.86 -18.98 14.01
C GLY A 162 -15.86 -17.45 14.09
N TYR A 163 -16.75 -16.91 14.91
CA TYR A 163 -16.82 -15.45 15.16
C TYR A 163 -15.59 -14.93 15.90
N PRO A 164 -15.22 -13.65 15.75
CA PRO A 164 -15.81 -12.69 14.83
C PRO A 164 -15.41 -12.96 13.35
N VAL A 165 -16.30 -12.52 12.43
CA VAL A 165 -16.06 -12.57 10.97
C VAL A 165 -16.18 -11.19 10.34
N ILE A 166 -15.63 -11.04 9.13
CA ILE A 166 -15.84 -9.88 8.27
C ILE A 166 -16.70 -10.29 7.11
N VAL A 167 -17.68 -9.47 6.78
CA VAL A 167 -18.49 -9.60 5.57
C VAL A 167 -18.05 -8.53 4.59
N ARG A 168 -17.86 -8.90 3.31
CA ARG A 168 -17.54 -7.96 2.23
C ARG A 168 -18.39 -8.26 1.00
N ALA A 169 -19.01 -7.24 0.43
CA ALA A 169 -19.65 -7.37 -0.87
C ALA A 169 -18.58 -7.48 -1.96
N ALA A 170 -18.62 -8.55 -2.76
CA ALA A 170 -17.52 -8.95 -3.65
C ALA A 170 -17.15 -7.90 -4.71
N TYR A 171 -18.10 -7.06 -5.15
CA TYR A 171 -17.88 -6.10 -6.23
C TYR A 171 -18.19 -4.65 -5.84
N ALA A 172 -18.31 -4.38 -4.53
CA ALA A 172 -18.64 -3.04 -4.03
C ALA A 172 -17.39 -2.17 -3.89
N LEU A 173 -17.41 -0.99 -4.51
CA LEU A 173 -16.38 0.02 -4.36
C LEU A 173 -16.49 0.73 -3.01
N GLY A 174 -15.35 0.96 -2.34
CA GLY A 174 -15.30 1.79 -1.13
C GLY A 174 -15.85 1.15 0.14
N GLY A 175 -15.94 -0.19 0.21
CA GLY A 175 -16.34 -0.90 1.43
C GLY A 175 -17.85 -0.85 1.73
N LEU A 176 -18.68 -0.43 0.78
CA LEU A 176 -20.13 -0.47 0.91
C LEU A 176 -20.63 -1.91 1.12
N GLY A 177 -21.45 -2.13 2.15
CA GLY A 177 -21.93 -3.46 2.51
C GLY A 177 -20.89 -4.34 3.20
N SER A 178 -19.77 -3.79 3.65
CA SER A 178 -18.75 -4.50 4.41
C SER A 178 -18.78 -4.11 5.88
N GLY A 179 -18.39 -5.05 6.76
CA GLY A 179 -18.31 -4.79 8.20
C GLY A 179 -17.91 -6.01 9.00
N PHE A 180 -17.73 -5.79 10.30
CA PHE A 180 -17.43 -6.83 11.26
C PHE A 180 -18.74 -7.37 11.87
N CYS A 181 -18.76 -8.66 12.20
CA CYS A 181 -19.83 -9.33 12.89
C CYS A 181 -19.24 -10.15 14.03
N ASP A 182 -19.60 -9.82 15.26
CA ASP A 182 -19.16 -10.54 16.43
C ASP A 182 -20.06 -11.75 16.74
N ASN A 183 -21.25 -11.80 16.15
CA ASN A 183 -22.26 -12.85 16.34
C ASN A 183 -23.16 -13.01 15.11
N GLU A 184 -24.07 -14.02 15.15
CA GLU A 184 -24.97 -14.35 14.04
C GLU A 184 -26.05 -13.29 13.81
N GLU A 185 -26.46 -12.55 14.83
CA GLU A 185 -27.48 -11.50 14.71
C GLU A 185 -26.93 -10.33 13.86
N GLU A 186 -25.73 -9.89 14.17
CA GLU A 186 -25.01 -8.86 13.39
C GLU A 186 -24.73 -9.33 11.96
N LEU A 187 -24.34 -10.61 11.80
CA LEU A 187 -24.12 -11.20 10.50
C LEU A 187 -25.37 -11.11 9.62
N ASN A 188 -26.55 -11.48 10.14
CA ASN A 188 -27.80 -11.47 9.37
C ASN A 188 -28.13 -10.08 8.83
N VAL A 189 -28.02 -9.05 9.69
CA VAL A 189 -28.29 -7.66 9.29
C VAL A 189 -27.32 -7.20 8.20
N LEU A 190 -26.04 -7.52 8.36
CA LEU A 190 -25.01 -7.06 7.43
C LEU A 190 -25.06 -7.80 6.09
N VAL A 191 -25.31 -9.09 6.12
CA VAL A 191 -25.41 -9.95 4.91
C VAL A 191 -26.60 -9.52 4.04
N GLU A 192 -27.77 -9.23 4.63
CA GLU A 192 -28.93 -8.70 3.87
C GLU A 192 -28.57 -7.40 3.16
N LYS A 193 -27.88 -6.50 3.88
CA LYS A 193 -27.39 -5.25 3.29
C LYS A 193 -26.34 -5.51 2.19
N ALA A 194 -25.40 -6.41 2.40
CA ALA A 194 -24.35 -6.73 1.45
C ALA A 194 -24.92 -7.28 0.13
N PHE A 195 -25.88 -8.19 0.21
CA PHE A 195 -26.56 -8.73 -0.98
C PHE A 195 -27.42 -7.71 -1.74
N SER A 196 -27.77 -6.58 -1.14
CA SER A 196 -28.42 -5.49 -1.89
C SER A 196 -27.46 -4.75 -2.83
N PHE A 197 -26.14 -4.90 -2.63
CA PHE A 197 -25.10 -4.27 -3.45
C PHE A 197 -24.36 -5.25 -4.37
N SER A 198 -24.39 -6.54 -4.05
CA SER A 198 -23.64 -7.55 -4.79
C SER A 198 -24.33 -8.91 -4.75
N PRO A 199 -24.37 -9.65 -5.86
CA PRO A 199 -24.91 -11.01 -5.87
C PRO A 199 -24.05 -12.02 -5.10
N GLN A 200 -22.78 -11.67 -4.81
CA GLN A 200 -21.84 -12.52 -4.08
C GLN A 200 -21.25 -11.73 -2.90
N VAL A 201 -21.12 -12.40 -1.79
CA VAL A 201 -20.58 -11.87 -0.53
C VAL A 201 -19.45 -12.78 -0.06
N LEU A 202 -18.37 -12.17 0.41
CA LEU A 202 -17.24 -12.88 1.02
C LEU A 202 -17.40 -12.83 2.54
N VAL A 203 -17.36 -14.00 3.17
CA VAL A 203 -17.30 -14.16 4.64
C VAL A 203 -15.88 -14.56 5.00
N GLU A 204 -15.20 -13.76 5.78
CA GLU A 204 -13.80 -13.94 6.14
C GLU A 204 -13.63 -14.06 7.67
N LYS A 205 -12.66 -14.86 8.11
CA LYS A 205 -12.25 -14.86 9.52
C LYS A 205 -11.71 -13.49 9.91
N SER A 206 -12.27 -12.86 10.92
CA SER A 206 -11.73 -11.62 11.46
C SER A 206 -10.40 -11.84 12.17
N LEU A 207 -9.42 -11.04 11.82
CA LEU A 207 -8.11 -10.96 12.48
C LEU A 207 -7.98 -9.65 13.27
N LYS A 208 -9.12 -9.05 13.66
CA LYS A 208 -9.13 -7.82 14.46
C LYS A 208 -8.31 -8.01 15.73
N GLY A 209 -7.41 -7.07 16.00
CA GLY A 209 -6.53 -7.13 17.15
C GLY A 209 -5.16 -7.76 16.87
N TRP A 210 -4.98 -8.45 15.74
CA TRP A 210 -3.66 -8.90 15.31
C TRP A 210 -2.82 -7.68 14.90
N LYS A 211 -1.50 -7.85 14.89
CA LYS A 211 -0.58 -6.84 14.36
C LYS A 211 -0.60 -6.84 12.85
N GLU A 212 -0.38 -5.68 12.27
CA GLU A 212 -0.08 -5.54 10.85
C GLU A 212 1.41 -5.26 10.67
N VAL A 213 2.05 -6.08 9.83
CA VAL A 213 3.48 -6.01 9.53
C VAL A 213 3.65 -5.98 8.02
N GLU A 214 4.52 -5.11 7.53
CA GLU A 214 4.74 -4.92 6.11
C GLU A 214 6.21 -5.11 5.75
N TYR A 215 6.44 -5.61 4.52
CA TYR A 215 7.75 -5.68 3.89
C TYR A 215 7.70 -5.03 2.51
N GLU A 216 8.59 -4.07 2.29
CA GLU A 216 8.88 -3.55 0.96
C GLU A 216 9.95 -4.42 0.32
N VAL A 217 9.63 -4.99 -0.83
CA VAL A 217 10.45 -5.99 -1.51
C VAL A 217 10.78 -5.51 -2.91
N VAL A 218 12.02 -5.72 -3.32
CA VAL A 218 12.47 -5.42 -4.69
C VAL A 218 13.01 -6.68 -5.32
N ARG A 219 12.56 -6.99 -6.54
CA ARG A 219 13.05 -8.13 -7.32
C ARG A 219 13.31 -7.73 -8.76
N ASP A 220 14.44 -8.17 -9.31
CA ASP A 220 14.76 -8.01 -10.72
C ASP A 220 14.33 -9.24 -11.56
N ARG A 221 14.48 -9.14 -12.86
CA ARG A 221 14.15 -10.24 -13.79
C ARG A 221 15.11 -11.43 -13.74
N PHE A 222 16.25 -11.29 -13.07
CA PHE A 222 17.27 -12.35 -12.90
C PHE A 222 17.09 -13.11 -11.58
N ASP A 223 15.96 -12.87 -10.90
CA ASP A 223 15.60 -13.49 -9.62
C ASP A 223 16.43 -13.01 -8.41
N ASN A 224 17.17 -11.91 -8.54
CA ASN A 224 17.74 -11.25 -7.38
C ASN A 224 16.63 -10.52 -6.62
N CYS A 225 16.52 -10.78 -5.33
CA CYS A 225 15.44 -10.29 -4.49
C CYS A 225 15.97 -9.84 -3.14
N ILE A 226 15.53 -8.67 -2.67
CA ILE A 226 15.87 -8.11 -1.35
C ILE A 226 14.63 -7.53 -0.68
N THR A 227 14.65 -7.50 0.65
CA THR A 227 13.72 -6.70 1.44
C THR A 227 14.38 -5.36 1.78
N VAL A 228 13.74 -4.27 1.40
CA VAL A 228 14.30 -2.93 1.60
C VAL A 228 13.94 -2.37 2.95
N CYS A 229 12.72 -2.63 3.41
CA CYS A 229 12.22 -2.12 4.68
C CYS A 229 11.20 -3.10 5.27
N ASN A 230 11.31 -3.29 6.58
CA ASN A 230 10.28 -3.90 7.39
C ASN A 230 9.62 -2.81 8.23
N MET A 231 8.29 -2.86 8.34
CA MET A 231 7.49 -1.87 9.08
C MET A 231 6.43 -2.58 9.90
N GLU A 232 6.04 -2.00 11.02
CA GLU A 232 4.87 -2.44 11.78
C GLU A 232 3.93 -1.28 12.05
N ASN A 233 2.63 -1.57 12.05
CA ASN A 233 1.60 -0.64 12.45
C ASN A 233 1.49 -0.62 13.98
N PHE A 234 1.45 0.57 14.55
CA PHE A 234 1.24 0.76 15.99
C PHE A 234 -0.20 0.39 16.40
N ASP A 235 -1.14 0.68 15.52
CA ASP A 235 -2.53 0.30 15.69
C ASP A 235 -2.75 -1.15 15.24
N PRO A 236 -3.64 -1.89 15.93
CA PRO A 236 -3.96 -3.25 15.53
C PRO A 236 -4.72 -3.31 14.21
N LEU A 237 -4.72 -4.47 13.58
CA LEU A 237 -5.47 -4.72 12.35
C LEU A 237 -6.95 -4.35 12.49
N GLY A 238 -7.49 -3.68 11.48
CA GLY A 238 -8.83 -3.09 11.43
C GLY A 238 -8.81 -1.59 11.22
N ILE A 239 -7.68 -0.94 11.46
CA ILE A 239 -7.40 0.44 11.06
C ILE A 239 -6.56 0.40 9.79
N HIS A 240 -6.98 1.15 8.77
CA HIS A 240 -6.23 1.23 7.51
C HIS A 240 -4.79 1.69 7.75
N THR A 241 -3.80 1.08 7.09
CA THR A 241 -2.37 1.44 7.21
C THR A 241 -2.12 2.95 7.05
N GLY A 242 -2.85 3.61 6.14
CA GLY A 242 -2.78 5.07 5.96
C GLY A 242 -3.21 5.87 7.18
N GLU A 243 -4.03 5.29 8.07
CA GLU A 243 -4.53 5.90 9.30
C GLU A 243 -3.72 5.49 10.54
N SER A 244 -2.83 4.51 10.40
CA SER A 244 -2.02 4.01 11.49
C SER A 244 -0.72 4.78 11.65
N ILE A 245 -0.21 4.83 12.88
CA ILE A 245 1.18 5.20 13.14
C ILE A 245 2.02 4.00 12.71
N VAL A 246 3.04 4.23 11.86
CA VAL A 246 3.89 3.17 11.32
C VAL A 246 5.32 3.36 11.79
N ILE A 247 5.96 2.28 12.19
CA ILE A 247 7.30 2.27 12.77
C ILE A 247 8.22 1.40 11.91
N ALA A 248 9.39 1.91 11.59
CA ALA A 248 10.43 1.20 10.86
C ALA A 248 11.80 1.33 11.58
N PRO A 249 12.54 0.21 11.77
CA PRO A 249 12.10 -1.16 11.59
C PRO A 249 11.09 -1.58 12.66
N SER A 250 10.41 -2.72 12.50
CA SER A 250 9.54 -3.31 13.53
C SER A 250 10.26 -3.40 14.86
N GLN A 251 9.59 -2.93 15.93
CA GLN A 251 10.17 -2.88 17.29
C GLN A 251 9.74 -4.06 18.17
N THR A 252 8.67 -4.75 17.77
CA THR A 252 8.03 -5.77 18.61
C THR A 252 8.08 -7.18 18.04
N LEU A 253 8.66 -7.38 16.86
CA LEU A 253 8.94 -8.70 16.32
C LEU A 253 10.21 -9.29 16.95
N SER A 254 10.18 -10.58 17.24
CA SER A 254 11.41 -11.33 17.54
C SER A 254 12.29 -11.43 16.29
N ASN A 255 13.58 -11.67 16.47
CA ASN A 255 14.48 -11.91 15.34
C ASN A 255 14.04 -13.11 14.48
N THR A 256 13.50 -14.16 15.11
CA THR A 256 12.97 -15.34 14.43
C THR A 256 11.77 -14.98 13.55
N ASP A 257 10.81 -14.22 14.07
CA ASP A 257 9.62 -13.83 13.31
C ASP A 257 9.95 -12.84 12.20
N TYR A 258 10.84 -11.90 12.48
CA TYR A 258 11.36 -10.99 11.45
C TYR A 258 11.90 -11.77 10.24
N HIS A 259 12.80 -12.73 10.47
CA HIS A 259 13.38 -13.50 9.38
C HIS A 259 12.39 -14.46 8.72
N LYS A 260 11.48 -15.07 9.49
CA LYS A 260 10.40 -15.90 8.97
C LYS A 260 9.49 -15.13 7.98
N LEU A 261 9.00 -13.95 8.38
CA LEU A 261 8.14 -13.13 7.52
C LEU A 261 8.90 -12.57 6.31
N ARG A 262 10.19 -12.20 6.49
CA ARG A 262 11.08 -11.78 5.41
C ARG A 262 11.25 -12.89 4.36
N GLU A 263 11.56 -14.11 4.78
CA GLU A 263 11.70 -15.25 3.87
C GLU A 263 10.42 -15.55 3.11
N LEU A 264 9.28 -15.48 3.80
CA LEU A 264 7.97 -15.62 3.19
C LEU A 264 7.72 -14.55 2.13
N ALA A 265 8.04 -13.29 2.40
CA ALA A 265 7.90 -12.20 1.45
C ALA A 265 8.69 -12.49 0.16
N ILE A 266 9.96 -12.85 0.28
CA ILE A 266 10.83 -13.19 -0.86
C ILE A 266 10.25 -14.39 -1.65
N ARG A 267 9.80 -15.44 -0.95
CA ARG A 267 9.21 -16.64 -1.58
C ARG A 267 7.95 -16.32 -2.36
N ILE A 268 7.06 -15.49 -1.79
CA ILE A 268 5.83 -15.05 -2.43
C ILE A 268 6.14 -14.28 -3.72
N ILE A 269 7.01 -13.28 -3.64
CA ILE A 269 7.34 -12.40 -4.75
C ILE A 269 8.00 -13.14 -5.91
N ARG A 270 8.86 -14.11 -5.60
CA ARG A 270 9.45 -15.01 -6.60
C ARG A 270 8.41 -15.89 -7.28
N HIS A 271 7.50 -16.47 -6.49
CA HIS A 271 6.47 -17.36 -7.01
C HIS A 271 5.47 -16.63 -7.93
N ILE A 272 5.03 -15.43 -7.56
CA ILE A 272 4.13 -14.61 -8.38
C ILE A 272 4.87 -14.06 -9.62
N GLY A 273 6.19 -13.89 -9.55
CA GLY A 273 7.00 -13.42 -10.67
C GLY A 273 6.99 -11.89 -10.83
N ILE A 274 6.85 -11.15 -9.73
CA ILE A 274 6.91 -9.68 -9.72
C ILE A 274 8.30 -9.20 -10.12
N VAL A 275 8.37 -8.15 -10.95
CA VAL A 275 9.61 -7.47 -11.35
C VAL A 275 9.47 -5.98 -11.05
N GLY A 276 10.33 -5.49 -10.19
CA GLY A 276 10.28 -4.13 -9.68
C GLY A 276 10.09 -4.13 -8.17
N GLU A 277 9.21 -3.30 -7.67
CA GLU A 277 8.91 -3.13 -6.26
C GLU A 277 7.50 -3.61 -5.95
N CYS A 278 7.31 -4.12 -4.74
CA CYS A 278 6.02 -4.52 -4.21
C CYS A 278 6.02 -4.49 -2.69
N ASN A 279 4.82 -4.37 -2.13
CA ASN A 279 4.56 -4.41 -0.70
C ASN A 279 3.85 -5.71 -0.34
N VAL A 280 4.31 -6.39 0.71
CA VAL A 280 3.67 -7.59 1.29
C VAL A 280 3.18 -7.27 2.68
N GLN A 281 1.87 -7.43 2.91
CA GLN A 281 1.22 -7.15 4.19
C GLN A 281 0.83 -8.43 4.90
N TYR A 282 1.18 -8.50 6.17
CA TYR A 282 0.90 -9.62 7.07
C TYR A 282 0.03 -9.20 8.24
N ALA A 283 -0.96 -10.02 8.55
CA ALA A 283 -1.51 -10.09 9.90
C ALA A 283 -0.65 -11.06 10.72
N TYR A 284 -0.22 -10.64 11.88
CA TYR A 284 0.61 -11.42 12.80
C TYR A 284 0.00 -11.44 14.18
N ASP A 285 -0.19 -12.64 14.73
CA ASP A 285 -0.67 -12.83 16.10
C ASP A 285 0.52 -12.94 17.07
N PRO A 286 0.75 -11.94 17.92
CA PRO A 286 1.89 -11.95 18.83
C PRO A 286 1.79 -13.01 19.94
N MET A 287 0.61 -13.60 20.15
CA MET A 287 0.39 -14.60 21.21
C MET A 287 0.66 -16.02 20.74
N SER A 288 0.35 -16.32 19.48
CA SER A 288 0.55 -17.66 18.89
C SER A 288 1.67 -17.71 17.85
N GLU A 289 2.26 -16.56 17.51
CA GLU A 289 3.25 -16.42 16.44
C GLU A 289 2.73 -16.93 15.07
N ASP A 290 1.39 -17.01 14.91
CA ASP A 290 0.74 -17.33 13.65
C ASP A 290 0.64 -16.09 12.76
N TYR A 291 0.58 -16.31 11.45
CA TYR A 291 0.51 -15.23 10.47
C TYR A 291 -0.51 -15.54 9.38
N ARG A 292 -0.97 -14.50 8.72
CA ARG A 292 -1.71 -14.57 7.47
C ARG A 292 -1.21 -13.48 6.52
N VAL A 293 -1.06 -13.82 5.25
CA VAL A 293 -0.86 -12.81 4.21
C VAL A 293 -2.19 -12.13 3.96
N ILE A 294 -2.24 -10.81 4.08
CA ILE A 294 -3.42 -10.00 3.83
C ILE A 294 -3.52 -9.72 2.34
N GLU A 295 -2.47 -9.10 1.79
CA GLU A 295 -2.39 -8.72 0.39
C GLU A 295 -0.93 -8.54 -0.06
N VAL A 296 -0.75 -8.54 -1.38
CA VAL A 296 0.48 -8.16 -2.05
C VAL A 296 0.14 -7.07 -3.06
N ASN A 297 0.72 -5.91 -2.89
CA ASN A 297 0.55 -4.80 -3.81
C ASN A 297 1.67 -4.84 -4.86
N ALA A 298 1.38 -5.30 -6.09
CA ALA A 298 2.35 -5.40 -7.19
C ALA A 298 2.67 -4.04 -7.83
N ARG A 299 2.83 -3.03 -7.03
CA ARG A 299 3.04 -1.63 -7.40
C ARG A 299 3.65 -0.86 -6.25
N LEU A 300 4.24 0.29 -6.57
CA LEU A 300 4.57 1.26 -5.54
C LEU A 300 3.32 1.67 -4.76
N SER A 301 3.48 1.73 -3.46
CA SER A 301 2.45 2.03 -2.49
C SER A 301 2.80 3.29 -1.69
N ARG A 302 1.96 3.65 -0.74
CA ARG A 302 2.26 4.75 0.19
C ARG A 302 3.43 4.41 1.09
N SER A 303 3.49 3.16 1.53
CA SER A 303 4.61 2.66 2.34
C SER A 303 5.94 2.67 1.60
N SER A 304 5.95 2.58 0.26
CA SER A 304 7.19 2.65 -0.53
C SER A 304 7.88 4.01 -0.42
N ALA A 305 7.12 5.11 -0.38
CA ALA A 305 7.67 6.45 -0.16
C ALA A 305 8.23 6.59 1.25
N LEU A 306 7.51 6.07 2.26
CA LEU A 306 7.98 6.02 3.65
C LEU A 306 9.27 5.21 3.76
N ALA A 307 9.28 3.99 3.21
CA ALA A 307 10.44 3.10 3.22
C ALA A 307 11.65 3.74 2.53
N SER A 308 11.43 4.43 1.39
CA SER A 308 12.51 5.14 0.70
C SER A 308 13.15 6.22 1.57
N LYS A 309 12.32 7.00 2.26
CA LYS A 309 12.81 8.04 3.19
C LYS A 309 13.47 7.44 4.43
N ALA A 310 12.89 6.36 4.96
CA ALA A 310 13.40 5.70 6.17
C ALA A 310 14.77 5.06 5.95
N THR A 311 14.99 4.45 4.79
CA THR A 311 16.17 3.63 4.51
C THR A 311 17.24 4.32 3.65
N GLY A 312 16.88 5.42 2.99
CA GLY A 312 17.73 6.01 1.95
C GLY A 312 17.84 5.13 0.70
N TYR A 313 16.94 4.16 0.51
CA TYR A 313 16.87 3.32 -0.69
C TYR A 313 15.80 3.87 -1.64
N PRO A 314 16.15 4.35 -2.86
CA PRO A 314 15.23 5.03 -3.75
C PRO A 314 14.34 4.03 -4.52
N LEU A 315 13.36 3.42 -3.86
CA LEU A 315 12.53 2.32 -4.37
C LEU A 315 11.95 2.60 -5.76
N ALA A 316 11.29 3.74 -5.95
CA ALA A 316 10.65 4.06 -7.23
C ALA A 316 11.67 4.24 -8.36
N PHE A 317 12.80 4.87 -8.07
CA PHE A 317 13.88 5.03 -9.04
C PHE A 317 14.47 3.68 -9.46
N VAL A 318 14.77 2.81 -8.48
CA VAL A 318 15.30 1.47 -8.75
C VAL A 318 14.27 0.63 -9.51
N ALA A 319 13.00 0.62 -9.08
CA ALA A 319 11.93 -0.11 -9.77
C ALA A 319 11.81 0.28 -11.25
N ALA A 320 11.91 1.57 -11.57
CA ALA A 320 11.90 2.04 -12.96
C ALA A 320 13.10 1.52 -13.77
N LYS A 321 14.29 1.51 -13.18
CA LYS A 321 15.50 0.92 -13.82
C LYS A 321 15.36 -0.58 -14.04
N LEU A 322 14.80 -1.31 -13.06
CA LEU A 322 14.52 -2.74 -13.20
C LEU A 322 13.53 -3.01 -14.34
N GLY A 323 12.51 -2.15 -14.47
CA GLY A 323 11.56 -2.20 -15.60
C GLY A 323 12.24 -2.05 -16.96
N LEU A 324 13.36 -1.34 -17.04
CA LEU A 324 14.18 -1.23 -18.25
C LEU A 324 15.13 -2.43 -18.47
N GLY A 325 15.06 -3.45 -17.58
CA GLY A 325 15.84 -4.68 -17.71
C GLY A 325 17.19 -4.69 -17.01
N TYR A 326 17.49 -3.70 -16.16
CA TYR A 326 18.67 -3.75 -15.29
C TYR A 326 18.52 -4.83 -14.24
N GLY A 327 19.64 -5.43 -13.81
CA GLY A 327 19.72 -6.23 -12.59
C GLY A 327 20.03 -5.35 -11.39
N LEU A 328 19.65 -5.81 -10.19
CA LEU A 328 19.96 -5.10 -8.95
C LEU A 328 21.46 -4.86 -8.74
N PHE A 329 22.30 -5.79 -9.21
CA PHE A 329 23.76 -5.67 -9.12
C PHE A 329 24.36 -4.70 -10.16
N ASP A 330 23.60 -4.34 -11.22
CA ASP A 330 24.04 -3.35 -12.21
C ASP A 330 23.85 -1.90 -11.72
N LEU A 331 23.09 -1.71 -10.64
CA LEU A 331 22.66 -0.41 -10.15
C LEU A 331 23.35 -0.03 -8.83
N ASN A 332 23.71 1.23 -8.74
CA ASN A 332 24.12 1.85 -7.48
C ASN A 332 22.94 2.57 -6.82
N ASN A 333 22.92 2.62 -5.49
CA ASN A 333 22.00 3.44 -4.74
C ASN A 333 22.29 4.92 -5.03
N SER A 334 21.38 5.62 -5.69
CA SER A 334 21.53 7.02 -6.11
C SER A 334 21.56 8.01 -4.95
N VAL A 335 21.11 7.61 -3.75
CA VAL A 335 21.11 8.44 -2.53
C VAL A 335 22.45 8.31 -1.81
N THR A 336 22.87 7.11 -1.48
CA THR A 336 24.13 6.85 -0.77
C THR A 336 25.36 7.01 -1.68
N LYS A 337 25.20 6.76 -2.98
CA LYS A 337 26.24 6.78 -4.05
C LYS A 337 27.38 5.77 -3.83
N THR A 338 27.39 5.06 -2.73
CA THR A 338 28.49 4.15 -2.32
C THR A 338 28.05 2.70 -2.23
N THR A 339 26.74 2.43 -2.06
CA THR A 339 26.21 1.07 -1.95
C THR A 339 25.57 0.62 -3.25
N SER A 340 25.62 -0.70 -3.51
CA SER A 340 24.85 -1.32 -4.59
C SER A 340 23.35 -1.28 -4.27
N ALA A 341 22.51 -1.27 -5.32
CA ALA A 341 21.08 -1.49 -5.16
C ALA A 341 20.76 -2.94 -4.69
N PHE A 342 21.69 -3.87 -4.87
CA PHE A 342 21.59 -5.24 -4.34
C PHE A 342 22.16 -5.32 -2.92
N PHE A 343 21.57 -4.54 -2.03
CA PHE A 343 21.98 -4.46 -0.62
C PHE A 343 20.76 -4.14 0.24
N GLU A 344 20.45 -5.01 1.21
CA GLU A 344 19.38 -4.78 2.17
C GLU A 344 19.80 -3.71 3.18
N PRO A 345 19.03 -2.59 3.29
CA PRO A 345 19.30 -1.60 4.31
C PRO A 345 19.17 -2.18 5.72
N ALA A 346 20.09 -1.81 6.61
CA ALA A 346 20.03 -2.11 8.03
C ALA A 346 19.99 -0.78 8.80
N LEU A 347 18.93 -0.57 9.58
CA LEU A 347 18.69 0.68 10.28
C LEU A 347 19.22 0.56 11.73
N ASP A 348 20.06 1.49 12.14
CA ASP A 348 20.52 1.69 13.52
C ASP A 348 19.79 2.86 14.22
N TYR A 349 18.63 3.23 13.68
CA TYR A 349 17.72 4.27 14.15
C TYR A 349 16.27 3.83 13.94
N VAL A 350 15.35 4.53 14.59
CA VAL A 350 13.92 4.27 14.48
C VAL A 350 13.26 5.41 13.72
N VAL A 351 12.40 5.04 12.78
CA VAL A 351 11.56 5.98 12.03
C VAL A 351 10.12 5.79 12.45
N CYS A 352 9.42 6.88 12.73
CA CYS A 352 8.01 6.89 13.08
C CYS A 352 7.24 7.80 12.12
N LYS A 353 6.28 7.21 11.38
CA LYS A 353 5.31 7.93 10.55
C LYS A 353 4.05 8.17 11.37
N ILE A 354 3.57 9.40 11.44
CA ILE A 354 2.32 9.75 12.11
C ILE A 354 1.42 10.47 11.12
N PRO A 355 0.19 9.95 10.90
CA PRO A 355 -0.78 10.58 10.01
C PRO A 355 -1.29 11.91 10.58
N ARG A 356 -1.72 12.78 9.70
CA ARG A 356 -2.44 14.00 10.03
C ARG A 356 -3.87 13.93 9.55
N TRP A 357 -4.80 14.29 10.43
CA TRP A 357 -6.21 14.41 10.14
C TRP A 357 -6.67 15.86 10.33
N ASP A 358 -7.56 16.31 9.46
CA ASP A 358 -8.22 17.60 9.57
C ASP A 358 -9.75 17.44 9.73
N LEU A 359 -10.18 16.35 10.39
CA LEU A 359 -11.59 15.96 10.54
C LEU A 359 -12.45 17.06 11.20
N GLY A 360 -11.84 17.89 12.03
CA GLY A 360 -12.52 19.01 12.66
C GLY A 360 -12.95 20.13 11.70
N LYS A 361 -12.43 20.16 10.47
CA LYS A 361 -12.79 21.16 9.45
C LYS A 361 -14.12 20.82 8.73
N PHE A 362 -14.60 19.58 8.87
CA PHE A 362 -15.79 19.10 8.17
C PHE A 362 -16.94 18.87 9.15
N HIS A 363 -18.13 19.36 8.81
CA HIS A 363 -19.34 19.11 9.58
C HIS A 363 -19.94 17.74 9.22
N GLY A 364 -20.37 16.99 10.23
CA GLY A 364 -21.06 15.71 10.04
C GLY A 364 -20.16 14.53 9.64
N VAL A 365 -18.83 14.69 9.68
CA VAL A 365 -17.89 13.59 9.43
C VAL A 365 -17.71 12.75 10.68
N ASP A 366 -17.82 11.44 10.52
CA ASP A 366 -17.45 10.48 11.54
C ASP A 366 -15.94 10.58 11.83
N LYS A 367 -15.59 10.78 13.10
CA LYS A 367 -14.21 10.93 13.57
C LYS A 367 -13.55 9.62 13.95
N GLU A 368 -14.30 8.53 13.94
CA GLU A 368 -13.76 7.21 14.24
C GLU A 368 -12.87 6.73 13.09
N LEU A 369 -11.65 6.31 13.41
CA LEU A 369 -10.70 5.73 12.46
C LEU A 369 -11.03 4.25 12.25
N GLY A 370 -10.98 3.80 11.01
CA GLY A 370 -11.29 2.43 10.63
C GLY A 370 -10.61 2.03 9.33
N SER A 371 -11.29 1.20 8.54
CA SER A 371 -10.76 0.67 7.28
C SER A 371 -10.76 1.67 6.12
N SER A 372 -11.37 2.85 6.27
CA SER A 372 -11.41 3.88 5.23
C SER A 372 -10.39 4.98 5.51
N MET A 373 -9.75 5.49 4.45
CA MET A 373 -8.76 6.56 4.55
C MET A 373 -9.42 7.92 4.79
N LYS A 374 -8.98 8.62 5.85
CA LYS A 374 -9.44 9.95 6.26
C LYS A 374 -8.29 10.94 6.46
N SER A 375 -7.05 10.44 6.54
CA SER A 375 -5.85 11.27 6.71
C SER A 375 -5.59 12.15 5.49
N VAL A 376 -5.09 13.36 5.72
CA VAL A 376 -4.80 14.35 4.67
C VAL A 376 -3.32 14.53 4.40
N GLY A 377 -2.47 13.91 5.21
CA GLY A 377 -1.02 13.95 5.10
C GLY A 377 -0.38 13.19 6.25
N GLU A 378 0.93 13.29 6.33
CA GLU A 378 1.72 12.60 7.35
C GLU A 378 3.00 13.36 7.68
N VAL A 379 3.59 13.04 8.82
CA VAL A 379 4.95 13.43 9.20
C VAL A 379 5.78 12.18 9.42
N MET A 380 7.08 12.29 9.17
CA MET A 380 8.06 11.25 9.45
C MET A 380 9.13 11.81 10.40
N ALA A 381 9.32 11.15 11.53
CA ALA A 381 10.34 11.51 12.50
C ALA A 381 11.37 10.39 12.63
N ILE A 382 12.62 10.76 12.86
CA ILE A 382 13.75 9.84 13.06
C ILE A 382 14.34 10.10 14.45
N GLY A 383 14.59 9.01 15.18
CA GLY A 383 15.23 9.04 16.50
C GLY A 383 16.14 7.83 16.69
N ARG A 384 16.97 7.86 17.74
CA ARG A 384 17.78 6.70 18.11
C ARG A 384 16.96 5.62 18.78
N THR A 385 15.89 6.01 19.48
CA THR A 385 14.93 5.11 20.13
C THR A 385 13.52 5.39 19.63
N PHE A 386 12.62 4.44 19.90
CA PHE A 386 11.20 4.61 19.60
C PHE A 386 10.61 5.83 20.32
N GLU A 387 10.93 6.02 21.60
CA GLU A 387 10.41 7.12 22.42
C GLU A 387 10.83 8.49 21.84
N GLU A 388 12.06 8.60 21.39
CA GLU A 388 12.54 9.81 20.73
C GLU A 388 11.80 10.07 19.42
N ALA A 389 11.67 9.05 18.57
CA ALA A 389 11.04 9.18 17.25
C ALA A 389 9.56 9.54 17.36
N ILE A 390 8.79 8.85 18.22
CA ILE A 390 7.36 9.11 18.37
C ILE A 390 7.11 10.50 18.98
N GLN A 391 7.92 10.91 19.96
CA GLN A 391 7.83 12.23 20.59
C GLN A 391 8.08 13.36 19.59
N LYS A 392 9.06 13.20 18.72
CA LYS A 392 9.33 14.14 17.62
C LYS A 392 8.15 14.20 16.65
N GLY A 393 7.65 13.05 16.20
CA GLY A 393 6.54 12.94 15.26
C GLY A 393 5.28 13.62 15.78
N LEU A 394 4.88 13.36 17.02
CA LEU A 394 3.71 13.96 17.63
C LEU A 394 3.78 15.51 17.68
N ARG A 395 4.96 16.07 17.91
CA ARG A 395 5.15 17.54 17.86
C ARG A 395 5.06 18.09 16.43
N MET A 396 5.51 17.31 15.45
CA MET A 396 5.56 17.73 14.03
C MET A 396 4.19 17.77 13.36
N ILE A 397 3.18 17.05 13.87
CA ILE A 397 1.84 17.02 13.28
C ILE A 397 1.19 18.39 13.19
N GLY A 398 1.56 19.33 14.09
CA GLY A 398 1.06 20.71 14.05
C GLY A 398 -0.41 20.85 14.44
N GLN A 399 -0.91 20.01 15.36
CA GLN A 399 -2.28 20.05 15.89
C GLN A 399 -2.37 20.72 17.29
N GLY A 400 -1.38 21.54 17.66
CA GLY A 400 -1.30 22.17 18.98
C GLY A 400 -0.81 21.26 20.09
N MET A 401 -0.51 19.99 19.79
CA MET A 401 -0.01 19.02 20.77
C MET A 401 1.51 19.02 20.84
N HIS A 402 2.04 18.85 22.05
CA HIS A 402 3.47 18.96 22.33
C HIS A 402 4.17 17.61 22.53
N GLY A 403 3.54 16.53 22.13
CA GLY A 403 4.01 15.16 22.28
C GLY A 403 3.37 14.46 23.47
N PHE A 404 4.07 13.45 24.03
CA PHE A 404 3.63 12.73 25.24
C PHE A 404 3.89 13.57 26.50
N VAL A 405 3.13 14.62 26.63
CA VAL A 405 3.11 15.53 27.79
C VAL A 405 1.67 15.95 28.05
N GLU A 406 1.41 16.59 29.19
CA GLU A 406 0.11 17.17 29.47
C GLU A 406 -0.24 18.21 28.39
N ASN A 407 -1.30 17.92 27.63
CA ASN A 407 -1.82 18.82 26.60
C ASN A 407 -3.05 19.54 27.16
N LYS A 408 -2.86 20.72 27.72
CA LYS A 408 -3.90 21.51 28.44
C LYS A 408 -5.12 21.87 27.57
N GLU A 409 -4.95 21.88 26.26
CA GLU A 409 -6.03 22.19 25.31
C GLU A 409 -6.94 20.96 25.03
N LEU A 410 -6.53 19.77 25.47
CA LEU A 410 -7.31 18.54 25.29
C LEU A 410 -8.24 18.34 26.51
N VAL A 411 -9.47 18.83 26.39
CA VAL A 411 -10.50 18.60 27.41
C VAL A 411 -11.17 17.26 27.16
N ILE A 412 -11.03 16.33 28.11
CA ILE A 412 -11.62 14.99 28.07
C ILE A 412 -12.76 14.94 29.09
N ALA A 413 -14.00 14.87 28.60
CA ALA A 413 -15.18 14.81 29.47
C ALA A 413 -15.40 13.39 30.06
N ASP A 414 -15.10 12.35 29.28
CA ASP A 414 -15.21 10.94 29.67
C ASP A 414 -13.93 10.22 29.20
N LEU A 415 -13.07 9.91 30.14
CA LEU A 415 -11.76 9.31 29.88
C LEU A 415 -11.91 7.86 29.37
N ASP A 416 -12.80 7.07 29.96
CA ASP A 416 -12.96 5.68 29.57
C ASP A 416 -13.54 5.54 28.17
N LYS A 417 -14.48 6.39 27.80
CA LYS A 417 -15.02 6.50 26.46
C LYS A 417 -13.91 6.93 25.46
N ALA A 418 -13.20 7.99 25.75
CA ALA A 418 -12.14 8.53 24.90
C ALA A 418 -10.97 7.55 24.68
N LEU A 419 -10.68 6.67 25.65
CA LEU A 419 -9.68 5.60 25.50
C LEU A 419 -10.16 4.44 24.63
N ARG A 420 -11.45 4.19 24.55
CA ARG A 420 -12.04 3.11 23.72
C ARG A 420 -12.28 3.53 22.28
N GLU A 421 -12.62 4.80 22.06
CA GLU A 421 -12.87 5.33 20.74
C GLU A 421 -11.57 5.48 19.94
N GLN A 422 -11.57 4.97 18.70
CA GLN A 422 -10.45 5.03 17.79
C GLN A 422 -10.47 6.34 17.00
N THR A 423 -10.16 7.46 17.68
CA THR A 423 -10.16 8.79 17.07
C THR A 423 -8.73 9.30 16.76
N ASP A 424 -8.65 10.34 15.96
CA ASP A 424 -7.39 11.07 15.65
C ASP A 424 -6.67 11.63 16.89
N LYS A 425 -7.38 11.74 18.02
CA LYS A 425 -6.83 12.24 19.29
C LYS A 425 -6.50 11.15 20.30
N ARG A 426 -6.83 9.88 20.02
CA ARG A 426 -6.65 8.76 20.97
C ARG A 426 -5.24 8.66 21.55
N ILE A 427 -4.22 8.92 20.72
CA ILE A 427 -2.83 8.85 21.18
C ILE A 427 -2.54 9.86 22.31
N PHE A 428 -3.16 11.03 22.28
CA PHE A 428 -2.98 12.07 23.31
C PHE A 428 -3.82 11.79 24.56
N VAL A 429 -4.96 11.09 24.42
CA VAL A 429 -5.80 10.66 25.56
C VAL A 429 -5.06 9.65 26.44
N LYS A 430 -4.31 8.72 25.84
CA LYS A 430 -3.52 7.71 26.57
C LYS A 430 -2.50 8.35 27.52
N ILE A 431 -2.03 9.54 27.22
CA ILE A 431 -1.03 10.26 28.02
C ILE A 431 -1.67 10.93 29.23
N GLY A 432 -2.88 11.47 29.07
CA GLY A 432 -3.64 12.07 30.18
C GLY A 432 -3.83 11.12 31.36
N ARG A 433 -3.91 9.81 31.12
CA ARG A 433 -4.04 8.79 32.17
C ARG A 433 -2.75 8.53 32.94
N ALA A 434 -1.58 8.80 32.36
CA ALA A 434 -0.30 8.57 33.03
C ALA A 434 0.03 9.64 34.09
N HIS A 435 -0.73 10.72 34.13
CA HIS A 435 -0.55 11.86 35.03
C HIS A 435 -1.71 12.07 36.02
N VAL A 436 -2.70 11.17 36.05
CA VAL A 436 -3.76 11.05 37.04
C VAL A 436 -3.57 9.73 37.78
#